data_b4ad65f777a315ee51de12d08b0092e5
#
_entry.id   b4ad65f777a315ee51de12d08b0092e5
#
_cell.length_a   1.000
_cell.length_b   1.000
_cell.length_c   1.000
_cell.angle_alpha   90.00
_cell.angle_beta   90.00
_cell.angle_gamma   90.00
#
_symmetry.space_group_name_H-M   'P 1'
#
loop_
_entity.id
_entity.type
_entity.pdbx_description
1 polymer ?
#
loop_
_entity_poly.entity_id
_entity_poly.type
_entity_poly.pdbx_seq_one_letter_code
_entity_poly.pdbx_strand_id
1 'polypeptide(L)'
;MIRPVYSSRAVALFCAFAFLVFLIGNRPASAQHQPPVLTGQAAFADAAHESPGIRRHLTVADLPAPAPQESVDNGPKIVPRPANVLPIAPKGFKVELYATGLDNPRLIRTAPNGDLFLAESETGKIKVFRGVSADGKAAQVSVFADGLHQPFGIAFYPAGPNPAWVYIGNTDGIVRFPYKNGDLAATGPAEHLADLPGGGRLRGGGHWTRDLVFSQDGTKLLASVGSHSNVDDADTHPEEFHRADVLEFTPEGKFIKVYASGLRNCVGEAINPVTGELWCSTNERDGLGNNYPPDYITHVQEDGFYGWPWFLYGGPSGGIQDPRHPGKHPELQAKVITPDILVNPHFASLEMLFYEGRQFPAAFKGDGFAAEHGSWNRAQRGGYEVIRLPMKNGHATGEYEDFLTGFTLPDGTVWGRPVGVAEAKDGSLFVSDDGSRSIWHVSYVGGR
;
A
#
# COMPACT_ATOMS: atom_id res chain seq x y z
N MET A 1 108.42 -26.38 -4.90
CA MET A 1 107.41 -26.73 -3.90
C MET A 1 107.01 -25.58 -3.10
N ILE A 2 106.12 -24.71 -3.53
CA ILE A 2 105.43 -23.72 -2.71
C ILE A 2 104.19 -23.27 -3.51
N ARG A 3 103.02 -23.41 -2.97
CA ARG A 3 101.76 -23.01 -3.54
C ARG A 3 101.57 -21.53 -3.21
N PRO A 4 101.00 -20.70 -4.13
CA PRO A 4 100.47 -19.41 -3.78
C PRO A 4 98.97 -19.56 -3.57
N VAL A 5 98.47 -18.90 -2.53
CA VAL A 5 97.05 -18.74 -2.14
C VAL A 5 96.53 -17.55 -2.93
N TYR A 6 95.39 -17.71 -3.67
CA TYR A 6 94.64 -16.60 -4.22
C TYR A 6 93.35 -16.40 -3.39
N SER A 7 93.19 -15.19 -2.82
CA SER A 7 91.99 -14.75 -2.16
C SER A 7 91.07 -14.08 -3.19
N SER A 8 89.85 -14.61 -3.41
CA SER A 8 88.83 -13.99 -4.20
C SER A 8 87.85 -13.23 -3.28
N ARG A 9 87.87 -11.90 -3.47
CA ARG A 9 86.82 -11.05 -2.87
C ARG A 9 85.54 -11.14 -3.70
N ALA A 10 84.46 -11.67 -3.15
CA ALA A 10 83.13 -11.60 -3.75
C ALA A 10 82.47 -10.25 -3.42
N VAL A 11 82.17 -9.50 -4.50
CA VAL A 11 81.37 -8.25 -4.41
C VAL A 11 79.89 -8.66 -4.41
N ALA A 12 79.22 -8.50 -3.28
CA ALA A 12 77.75 -8.69 -3.21
C ALA A 12 77.03 -7.44 -3.71
N LEU A 13 76.32 -7.60 -4.84
CA LEU A 13 75.44 -6.56 -5.41
C LEU A 13 74.10 -6.69 -4.70
N PHE A 14 73.74 -5.71 -3.83
CA PHE A 14 72.40 -5.62 -3.23
C PHE A 14 71.46 -4.93 -4.24
N CYS A 15 70.54 -5.71 -4.86
CA CYS A 15 69.40 -5.19 -5.57
C CYS A 15 68.29 -4.86 -4.56
N ALA A 16 68.06 -3.58 -4.27
CA ALA A 16 66.92 -3.12 -3.49
C ALA A 16 65.68 -3.13 -4.39
N PHE A 17 64.80 -4.13 -4.22
CA PHE A 17 63.43 -4.10 -4.77
C PHE A 17 62.58 -3.22 -3.88
N ALA A 18 62.21 -2.03 -4.33
CA ALA A 18 61.21 -1.20 -3.68
C ALA A 18 59.83 -1.77 -4.01
N PHE A 19 59.20 -2.44 -3.02
CA PHE A 19 57.78 -2.80 -3.09
C PHE A 19 56.95 -1.53 -2.87
N LEU A 20 56.40 -0.99 -3.97
CA LEU A 20 55.39 0.06 -3.91
C LEU A 20 54.06 -0.59 -3.53
N VAL A 21 53.72 -0.60 -2.22
CA VAL A 21 52.38 -1.04 -1.74
C VAL A 21 51.39 0.05 -2.11
N PHE A 22 50.59 -0.15 -3.14
CA PHE A 22 49.41 0.65 -3.41
C PHE A 22 48.39 0.34 -2.30
N LEU A 23 48.34 1.17 -1.28
CA LEU A 23 47.21 1.28 -0.39
C LEU A 23 46.01 1.79 -1.20
N ILE A 24 45.21 0.84 -1.75
CA ILE A 24 43.87 1.14 -2.22
C ILE A 24 43.07 1.48 -0.95
N GLY A 25 43.02 2.77 -0.62
CA GLY A 25 42.17 3.29 0.42
C GLY A 25 40.74 3.00 0.01
N ASN A 26 40.09 2.03 0.67
CA ASN A 26 38.63 1.93 0.71
C ASN A 26 38.14 3.26 1.27
N ARG A 27 37.74 4.19 0.38
CA ARG A 27 36.92 5.32 0.80
C ARG A 27 35.63 4.71 1.36
N PRO A 28 35.29 4.97 2.61
CA PRO A 28 33.96 4.57 3.09
C PRO A 28 32.95 5.21 2.12
N ALA A 29 32.03 4.40 1.62
CA ALA A 29 30.89 4.93 0.88
C ALA A 29 30.33 6.09 1.72
N SER A 30 30.24 7.27 1.16
CA SER A 30 29.67 8.43 1.85
C SER A 30 28.30 7.97 2.33
N ALA A 31 28.11 7.94 3.65
CA ALA A 31 26.80 7.73 4.24
C ALA A 31 25.91 8.79 3.59
N GLN A 32 24.98 8.35 2.72
CA GLN A 32 23.97 9.25 2.19
C GLN A 32 23.25 9.81 3.41
N HIS A 33 23.35 11.11 3.59
CA HIS A 33 22.67 11.81 4.65
C HIS A 33 21.16 11.61 4.40
N GLN A 34 20.56 10.64 5.10
CA GLN A 34 19.11 10.47 5.03
C GLN A 34 18.48 11.73 5.62
N PRO A 35 17.45 12.31 4.98
CA PRO A 35 16.74 13.43 5.56
C PRO A 35 16.28 13.08 6.98
N PRO A 36 16.25 14.06 7.90
CA PRO A 36 15.73 13.80 9.24
C PRO A 36 14.28 13.37 9.17
N VAL A 37 13.88 12.46 10.06
CA VAL A 37 12.48 12.06 10.22
C VAL A 37 11.72 13.22 10.85
N LEU A 38 10.64 13.66 10.22
CA LEU A 38 9.75 14.68 10.76
C LEU A 38 8.87 14.04 11.87
N THR A 39 8.78 14.71 13.01
CA THR A 39 8.02 14.27 14.19
C THR A 39 7.17 15.41 14.74
N GLY A 40 6.21 15.11 15.61
CA GLY A 40 5.33 16.12 16.21
C GLY A 40 4.55 16.87 15.14
N GLN A 41 4.33 18.16 15.33
CA GLN A 41 3.58 19.00 14.37
C GLN A 41 4.23 19.08 12.99
N ALA A 42 5.55 18.90 12.88
CA ALA A 42 6.24 18.89 11.59
C ALA A 42 5.95 17.63 10.74
N ALA A 43 5.43 16.57 11.33
CA ALA A 43 5.05 15.36 10.63
C ALA A 43 3.69 15.49 9.91
N PHE A 44 2.84 16.44 10.32
CA PHE A 44 1.60 16.71 9.60
C PHE A 44 1.92 17.42 8.27
N ALA A 45 1.40 16.88 7.18
CA ALA A 45 1.68 17.35 5.83
C ALA A 45 0.42 17.80 5.09
N ASP A 46 0.66 18.57 4.06
CA ASP A 46 -0.26 18.81 2.95
C ASP A 46 0.51 18.57 1.63
N ALA A 47 -0.21 18.56 0.51
CA ALA A 47 0.36 18.26 -0.80
C ALA A 47 1.50 19.24 -1.24
N ALA A 48 1.59 20.43 -0.67
CA ALA A 48 2.68 21.36 -0.95
C ALA A 48 3.98 20.99 -0.21
N HIS A 49 3.89 20.15 0.82
CA HIS A 49 5.01 19.70 1.65
C HIS A 49 5.31 18.20 1.48
N GLU A 50 4.68 17.52 0.52
CA GLU A 50 4.98 16.15 0.12
C GLU A 50 6.11 16.17 -0.93
N SER A 51 7.15 15.37 -0.71
CA SER A 51 8.26 15.22 -1.65
C SER A 51 8.98 13.90 -1.44
N PRO A 52 9.38 13.20 -2.50
CA PRO A 52 10.03 11.90 -2.39
C PRO A 52 11.24 11.90 -1.45
N GLY A 53 11.25 10.96 -0.50
CA GLY A 53 12.29 10.79 0.50
C GLY A 53 12.06 11.54 1.81
N ILE A 54 10.99 12.32 1.96
CA ILE A 54 10.59 12.88 3.27
C ILE A 54 10.02 11.76 4.12
N ARG A 55 10.59 11.58 5.32
CA ARG A 55 10.16 10.57 6.29
C ARG A 55 9.39 11.23 7.43
N ARG A 56 8.34 10.57 7.88
CA ARG A 56 7.45 11.05 8.94
C ARG A 56 7.22 9.96 9.98
N HIS A 57 7.11 10.37 11.23
CA HIS A 57 6.73 9.50 12.35
C HIS A 57 5.70 10.23 13.19
N LEU A 58 4.45 9.86 13.05
CA LEU A 58 3.35 10.31 13.89
C LEU A 58 3.14 9.32 15.03
N THR A 59 2.98 9.83 16.23
CA THR A 59 2.62 9.06 17.41
C THR A 59 1.30 9.57 18.00
N VAL A 60 0.68 8.77 18.83
CA VAL A 60 -0.54 9.19 19.54
C VAL A 60 -0.34 10.49 20.35
N ALA A 61 0.87 10.72 20.88
CA ALA A 61 1.19 11.93 21.64
C ALA A 61 1.22 13.21 20.79
N ASP A 62 1.36 13.08 19.47
CA ASP A 62 1.39 14.20 18.53
C ASP A 62 0.00 14.64 18.07
N LEU A 63 -1.03 13.81 18.33
CA LEU A 63 -2.38 14.05 17.87
C LEU A 63 -3.05 15.21 18.63
N PRO A 64 -3.67 16.16 17.91
CA PRO A 64 -4.45 17.21 18.57
C PRO A 64 -5.75 16.65 19.16
N ALA A 65 -6.41 17.42 20.01
CA ALA A 65 -7.77 17.12 20.40
C ALA A 65 -8.72 17.21 19.21
N PRO A 66 -9.82 16.44 19.20
CA PRO A 66 -10.88 16.59 18.18
C PRO A 66 -11.35 18.04 18.05
N ALA A 67 -11.43 18.53 16.83
CA ALA A 67 -11.85 19.88 16.47
C ALA A 67 -12.92 19.87 15.36
N PRO A 68 -14.15 19.40 15.63
CA PRO A 68 -15.20 19.26 14.62
C PRO A 68 -15.49 20.54 13.82
N GLN A 69 -15.32 21.70 14.45
CA GLN A 69 -15.52 23.01 13.83
C GLN A 69 -14.49 23.33 12.73
N GLU A 70 -13.38 22.59 12.65
CA GLU A 70 -12.36 22.73 11.60
C GLU A 70 -12.60 21.78 10.43
N SER A 71 -13.57 20.88 10.56
CA SER A 71 -13.92 19.94 9.47
C SER A 71 -14.54 20.67 8.30
N VAL A 72 -14.08 20.32 7.10
CA VAL A 72 -14.51 20.94 5.84
C VAL A 72 -14.90 19.86 4.83
N ASP A 73 -15.74 20.21 3.87
CA ASP A 73 -15.93 19.48 2.62
C ASP A 73 -15.08 20.16 1.54
N ASN A 74 -13.92 19.58 1.25
CA ASN A 74 -12.96 20.08 0.29
C ASN A 74 -12.55 18.98 -0.69
N GLY A 75 -13.54 18.33 -1.30
CA GLY A 75 -13.32 17.30 -2.31
C GLY A 75 -12.37 17.73 -3.43
N PRO A 76 -11.61 16.81 -4.03
CA PRO A 76 -10.64 17.16 -5.07
C PRO A 76 -11.34 17.70 -6.33
N LYS A 77 -10.83 18.82 -6.84
CA LYS A 77 -11.18 19.29 -8.19
C LYS A 77 -10.25 18.59 -9.18
N ILE A 78 -10.77 17.53 -9.80
CA ILE A 78 -10.01 16.74 -10.78
C ILE A 78 -9.88 17.52 -12.09
N VAL A 79 -8.66 17.62 -12.60
CA VAL A 79 -8.33 18.21 -13.89
C VAL A 79 -7.58 17.21 -14.77
N PRO A 80 -7.60 17.35 -16.10
CA PRO A 80 -6.78 16.55 -16.98
C PRO A 80 -5.29 16.69 -16.61
N ARG A 81 -4.54 15.58 -16.67
CA ARG A 81 -3.10 15.62 -16.46
C ARG A 81 -2.45 16.61 -17.45
N PRO A 82 -1.67 17.59 -16.98
CA PRO A 82 -0.96 18.51 -17.88
C PRO A 82 0.01 17.75 -18.81
N ALA A 83 0.19 18.29 -20.00
CA ALA A 83 1.11 17.69 -20.96
C ALA A 83 2.53 17.55 -20.36
N ASN A 84 3.14 16.38 -20.52
CA ASN A 84 4.49 16.06 -20.04
C ASN A 84 4.71 16.10 -18.50
N VAL A 85 3.65 16.25 -17.71
CA VAL A 85 3.75 16.08 -16.24
C VAL A 85 3.71 14.60 -15.91
N LEU A 86 4.66 14.13 -15.11
CA LEU A 86 4.72 12.76 -14.56
C LEU A 86 4.74 12.84 -13.05
N PRO A 87 4.33 11.78 -12.35
CA PRO A 87 4.58 11.66 -10.92
C PRO A 87 6.09 11.73 -10.63
N ILE A 88 6.42 12.20 -9.45
CA ILE A 88 7.81 12.43 -9.01
C ILE A 88 8.20 11.30 -8.06
N ALA A 89 9.28 10.59 -8.38
CA ALA A 89 9.85 9.52 -7.57
C ALA A 89 11.23 9.92 -7.02
N PRO A 90 11.79 9.18 -6.03
CA PRO A 90 13.13 9.45 -5.50
C PRO A 90 14.20 9.38 -6.59
N LYS A 91 15.35 10.03 -6.33
CA LYS A 91 16.50 9.98 -7.25
C LYS A 91 16.91 8.53 -7.57
N GLY A 92 17.09 8.24 -8.85
CA GLY A 92 17.45 6.91 -9.35
C GLY A 92 16.25 6.09 -9.79
N PHE A 93 15.02 6.55 -9.54
CA PHE A 93 13.82 5.96 -10.09
C PHE A 93 13.37 6.67 -11.37
N LYS A 94 12.72 5.91 -12.24
CA LYS A 94 12.10 6.38 -13.48
C LYS A 94 10.62 6.09 -13.41
N VAL A 95 9.78 7.03 -13.82
CA VAL A 95 8.32 6.88 -13.90
C VAL A 95 7.91 6.97 -15.37
N GLU A 96 7.12 6.01 -15.83
CA GLU A 96 6.62 5.92 -17.19
C GLU A 96 5.11 5.67 -17.21
N LEU A 97 4.43 6.17 -18.23
CA LEU A 97 3.01 5.91 -18.45
C LEU A 97 2.85 4.55 -19.13
N TYR A 98 2.40 3.53 -18.38
CA TYR A 98 2.21 2.17 -18.87
C TYR A 98 0.87 1.96 -19.59
N ALA A 99 -0.22 2.52 -19.05
CA ALA A 99 -1.54 2.49 -19.67
C ALA A 99 -2.32 3.76 -19.36
N THR A 100 -3.29 4.11 -20.22
CA THR A 100 -4.17 5.28 -20.06
C THR A 100 -5.54 5.02 -20.71
N GLY A 101 -6.52 5.89 -20.44
CA GLY A 101 -7.87 5.73 -20.98
C GLY A 101 -8.66 4.62 -20.28
N LEU A 102 -8.33 4.34 -19.02
CA LEU A 102 -8.98 3.32 -18.20
C LEU A 102 -10.27 3.86 -17.56
N ASP A 103 -11.18 2.96 -17.22
CA ASP A 103 -12.46 3.33 -16.61
C ASP A 103 -12.45 3.04 -15.11
N ASN A 104 -12.14 4.06 -14.30
CA ASN A 104 -12.01 3.95 -12.84
C ASN A 104 -11.10 2.76 -12.44
N PRO A 105 -9.81 2.79 -12.82
CA PRO A 105 -8.83 1.77 -12.44
C PRO A 105 -8.65 1.76 -10.91
N ARG A 106 -8.80 0.57 -10.31
CA ARG A 106 -8.74 0.40 -8.87
C ARG A 106 -7.61 -0.56 -8.50
N LEU A 107 -7.90 -1.59 -7.71
CA LEU A 107 -6.90 -2.56 -7.28
C LEU A 107 -6.22 -3.22 -8.47
N ILE A 108 -4.90 -3.41 -8.36
CA ILE A 108 -4.08 -4.16 -9.31
C ILE A 108 -3.34 -5.30 -8.61
N ARG A 109 -3.21 -6.42 -9.31
CA ARG A 109 -2.46 -7.61 -8.82
C ARG A 109 -1.63 -8.21 -9.93
N THR A 110 -0.42 -8.62 -9.61
CA THR A 110 0.44 -9.34 -10.55
C THR A 110 0.21 -10.84 -10.43
N ALA A 111 -0.15 -11.46 -11.54
CA ALA A 111 -0.23 -12.92 -11.64
C ALA A 111 1.18 -13.55 -11.64
N PRO A 112 1.34 -14.84 -11.31
CA PRO A 112 2.65 -15.47 -11.22
C PRO A 112 3.48 -15.46 -12.50
N ASN A 113 2.84 -15.38 -13.69
CA ASN A 113 3.53 -15.23 -14.96
C ASN A 113 4.00 -13.79 -15.24
N GLY A 114 3.56 -12.82 -14.44
CA GLY A 114 3.87 -11.40 -14.58
C GLY A 114 2.79 -10.57 -15.30
N ASP A 115 1.66 -11.17 -15.67
CA ASP A 115 0.51 -10.42 -16.16
C ASP A 115 -0.08 -9.57 -15.05
N LEU A 116 -0.49 -8.34 -15.38
CA LEU A 116 -1.07 -7.42 -14.42
C LEU A 116 -2.60 -7.44 -14.56
N PHE A 117 -3.29 -7.84 -13.50
CA PHE A 117 -4.75 -7.82 -13.40
C PHE A 117 -5.19 -6.51 -12.78
N LEU A 118 -6.20 -5.87 -13.36
CA LEU A 118 -6.77 -4.59 -12.92
C LEU A 118 -8.28 -4.70 -12.77
N ALA A 119 -8.80 -4.25 -11.63
CA ALA A 119 -10.23 -4.03 -11.45
C ALA A 119 -10.62 -2.64 -12.01
N GLU A 120 -11.52 -2.61 -12.97
CA GLU A 120 -12.25 -1.43 -13.41
C GLU A 120 -13.64 -1.44 -12.80
N SER A 121 -13.76 -0.88 -11.60
CA SER A 121 -14.94 -1.08 -10.76
C SER A 121 -16.20 -0.44 -11.32
N GLU A 122 -16.11 0.71 -11.99
CA GLU A 122 -17.26 1.42 -12.56
C GLU A 122 -17.90 0.66 -13.73
N THR A 123 -17.08 -0.01 -14.53
CA THR A 123 -17.55 -0.80 -15.68
C THR A 123 -17.76 -2.28 -15.39
N GLY A 124 -17.47 -2.72 -14.15
CA GLY A 124 -17.64 -4.10 -13.73
C GLY A 124 -16.71 -5.09 -14.44
N LYS A 125 -15.46 -4.67 -14.71
CA LYS A 125 -14.52 -5.49 -15.50
C LYS A 125 -13.25 -5.79 -14.72
N ILE A 126 -12.66 -6.92 -15.06
CA ILE A 126 -11.25 -7.24 -14.78
C ILE A 126 -10.50 -7.22 -16.11
N LYS A 127 -9.47 -6.38 -16.20
CA LYS A 127 -8.56 -6.32 -17.35
C LYS A 127 -7.23 -6.98 -17.04
N VAL A 128 -6.59 -7.52 -18.07
CA VAL A 128 -5.24 -8.10 -18.01
C VAL A 128 -4.33 -7.34 -18.96
N PHE A 129 -3.19 -6.92 -18.43
CA PHE A 129 -2.12 -6.26 -19.17
C PHE A 129 -0.91 -7.19 -19.20
N ARG A 130 -0.36 -7.42 -20.39
CA ARG A 130 0.79 -8.31 -20.57
C ARG A 130 1.94 -7.59 -21.24
N GLY A 131 3.11 -7.75 -20.65
CA GLY A 131 4.40 -7.30 -21.18
C GLY A 131 4.54 -5.78 -21.27
N VAL A 132 5.72 -5.36 -21.67
CA VAL A 132 6.07 -3.96 -21.90
C VAL A 132 6.58 -3.84 -23.33
N SER A 133 5.94 -2.98 -24.13
CA SER A 133 6.35 -2.68 -25.50
C SER A 133 7.56 -1.73 -25.54
N ALA A 134 8.12 -1.52 -26.72
CA ALA A 134 9.31 -0.69 -26.90
C ALA A 134 9.10 0.80 -26.48
N ASP A 135 7.86 1.27 -26.46
CA ASP A 135 7.48 2.62 -26.00
C ASP A 135 7.07 2.68 -24.53
N GLY A 136 7.34 1.60 -23.77
CA GLY A 136 7.08 1.52 -22.32
C GLY A 136 5.63 1.21 -21.93
N LYS A 137 4.75 0.97 -22.91
CA LYS A 137 3.32 0.67 -22.66
C LYS A 137 3.05 -0.82 -22.59
N ALA A 138 1.83 -1.17 -22.15
CA ALA A 138 1.36 -2.54 -22.20
C ALA A 138 1.40 -3.07 -23.65
N ALA A 139 2.06 -4.20 -23.85
CA ALA A 139 2.16 -4.81 -25.20
C ALA A 139 0.84 -5.45 -25.63
N GLN A 140 0.04 -5.93 -24.67
CA GLN A 140 -1.28 -6.51 -24.90
C GLN A 140 -2.22 -6.16 -23.74
N VAL A 141 -3.47 -5.85 -24.06
CA VAL A 141 -4.56 -5.63 -23.08
C VAL A 141 -5.76 -6.47 -23.47
N SER A 142 -6.35 -7.16 -22.50
CA SER A 142 -7.53 -8.02 -22.67
C SER A 142 -8.52 -7.79 -21.54
N VAL A 143 -9.79 -8.10 -21.78
CA VAL A 143 -10.81 -8.21 -20.72
C VAL A 143 -10.81 -9.66 -20.26
N PHE A 144 -10.50 -9.89 -18.98
CA PHE A 144 -10.53 -11.22 -18.36
C PHE A 144 -11.96 -11.63 -18.02
N ALA A 145 -12.71 -10.74 -17.39
CA ALA A 145 -14.11 -10.93 -17.02
C ALA A 145 -14.87 -9.60 -17.05
N ASP A 146 -16.17 -9.66 -17.25
CA ASP A 146 -17.09 -8.52 -17.22
C ASP A 146 -18.40 -8.87 -16.50
N GLY A 147 -19.31 -7.90 -16.40
CA GLY A 147 -20.58 -8.09 -15.71
C GLY A 147 -20.48 -8.25 -14.19
N LEU A 148 -19.38 -7.80 -13.58
CA LEU A 148 -19.13 -7.86 -12.14
C LEU A 148 -19.74 -6.65 -11.44
N HIS A 149 -20.04 -6.81 -10.13
CA HIS A 149 -20.64 -5.76 -9.29
C HIS A 149 -19.57 -4.94 -8.56
N GLN A 150 -19.10 -3.84 -9.16
CA GLN A 150 -18.07 -2.99 -8.58
C GLN A 150 -16.88 -3.82 -8.03
N PRO A 151 -16.20 -4.62 -8.88
CA PRO A 151 -15.09 -5.47 -8.46
C PRO A 151 -13.96 -4.62 -7.91
N PHE A 152 -13.29 -5.11 -6.85
CA PHE A 152 -12.11 -4.48 -6.28
C PHE A 152 -11.02 -5.51 -6.01
N GLY A 153 -11.18 -6.39 -5.04
CA GLY A 153 -10.21 -7.40 -4.63
C GLY A 153 -9.93 -8.43 -5.73
N ILE A 154 -8.66 -8.82 -5.86
CA ILE A 154 -8.20 -9.87 -6.78
C ILE A 154 -7.20 -10.75 -6.04
N ALA A 155 -7.45 -12.07 -5.98
CA ALA A 155 -6.53 -13.02 -5.37
C ALA A 155 -6.39 -14.29 -6.21
N PHE A 156 -5.18 -14.85 -6.28
CA PHE A 156 -4.90 -16.09 -7.00
C PHE A 156 -4.78 -17.26 -6.04
N TYR A 157 -5.42 -18.40 -6.35
CA TYR A 157 -5.44 -19.57 -5.47
C TYR A 157 -5.27 -20.91 -6.24
N PRO A 158 -4.53 -21.89 -5.69
CA PRO A 158 -3.62 -21.74 -4.56
C PRO A 158 -2.47 -20.78 -4.84
N ALA A 159 -1.86 -20.25 -3.79
CA ALA A 159 -0.66 -19.41 -3.94
C ALA A 159 0.47 -20.18 -4.64
N GLY A 160 1.32 -19.48 -5.39
CA GLY A 160 2.45 -20.08 -6.10
C GLY A 160 2.34 -19.98 -7.61
N PRO A 161 3.19 -20.72 -8.36
CA PRO A 161 3.36 -20.50 -9.80
C PRO A 161 2.18 -21.00 -10.67
N ASN A 162 1.31 -21.85 -10.12
CA ASN A 162 0.24 -22.51 -10.87
C ASN A 162 -1.11 -22.38 -10.14
N PRO A 163 -1.68 -21.19 -9.96
CA PRO A 163 -3.02 -21.04 -9.42
C PRO A 163 -4.04 -21.70 -10.35
N ALA A 164 -5.07 -22.27 -9.74
CA ALA A 164 -6.22 -22.88 -10.45
C ALA A 164 -7.42 -21.93 -10.53
N TRP A 165 -7.41 -20.87 -9.73
CA TRP A 165 -8.50 -19.93 -9.55
C TRP A 165 -8.00 -18.50 -9.44
N VAL A 166 -8.79 -17.56 -9.95
CA VAL A 166 -8.73 -16.15 -9.57
C VAL A 166 -10.03 -15.78 -8.87
N TYR A 167 -9.91 -15.20 -7.67
CA TYR A 167 -11.00 -14.73 -6.84
C TYR A 167 -11.18 -13.24 -7.02
N ILE A 168 -12.43 -12.81 -7.07
CA ILE A 168 -12.80 -11.40 -7.23
C ILE A 168 -13.73 -11.00 -6.10
N GLY A 169 -13.36 -9.95 -5.36
CA GLY A 169 -14.20 -9.28 -4.39
C GLY A 169 -15.10 -8.26 -5.07
N ASN A 170 -16.38 -8.61 -5.25
CA ASN A 170 -17.42 -7.65 -5.62
C ASN A 170 -17.89 -6.89 -4.37
N THR A 171 -18.59 -5.76 -4.55
CA THR A 171 -19.13 -5.00 -3.42
C THR A 171 -20.10 -5.80 -2.54
N ASP A 172 -20.76 -6.81 -3.10
CA ASP A 172 -21.83 -7.60 -2.47
C ASP A 172 -21.50 -9.09 -2.35
N GLY A 173 -20.30 -9.53 -2.73
CA GLY A 173 -19.96 -10.95 -2.61
C GLY A 173 -18.61 -11.33 -3.20
N ILE A 174 -18.24 -12.57 -3.00
CA ILE A 174 -17.02 -13.19 -3.52
C ILE A 174 -17.40 -14.13 -4.66
N VAL A 175 -16.74 -13.95 -5.80
CA VAL A 175 -16.81 -14.89 -6.93
C VAL A 175 -15.43 -15.40 -7.28
N ARG A 176 -15.33 -16.56 -7.96
CA ARG A 176 -14.07 -17.03 -8.54
C ARG A 176 -14.27 -17.54 -9.96
N PHE A 177 -13.20 -17.53 -10.71
CA PHE A 177 -13.14 -18.07 -12.08
C PHE A 177 -12.09 -19.16 -12.17
N PRO A 178 -12.32 -20.24 -12.92
CA PRO A 178 -11.24 -21.14 -13.31
C PRO A 178 -10.12 -20.35 -14.00
N TYR A 179 -8.89 -20.62 -13.61
CA TYR A 179 -7.73 -19.88 -14.11
C TYR A 179 -6.54 -20.80 -14.31
N LYS A 180 -5.92 -20.67 -15.45
CA LYS A 180 -4.61 -21.23 -15.74
C LYS A 180 -3.63 -20.08 -15.91
N ASN A 181 -2.49 -20.16 -15.26
CA ASN A 181 -1.48 -19.09 -15.32
C ASN A 181 -1.14 -18.71 -16.77
N GLY A 182 -1.47 -17.48 -17.14
CA GLY A 182 -1.35 -16.94 -18.48
C GLY A 182 -2.66 -16.83 -19.28
N ASP A 183 -3.80 -17.19 -18.71
CA ASP A 183 -5.10 -16.94 -19.35
C ASP A 183 -5.38 -15.43 -19.41
N LEU A 184 -5.77 -14.96 -20.59
CA LEU A 184 -6.10 -13.56 -20.86
C LEU A 184 -7.61 -13.28 -20.79
N ALA A 185 -8.41 -14.34 -20.70
CA ALA A 185 -9.85 -14.30 -20.55
C ALA A 185 -10.29 -15.48 -19.67
N ALA A 186 -11.35 -15.31 -18.90
CA ALA A 186 -11.94 -16.39 -18.13
C ALA A 186 -12.40 -17.52 -19.05
N THR A 187 -12.07 -18.76 -18.66
CA THR A 187 -12.38 -19.96 -19.47
C THR A 187 -13.73 -20.60 -19.10
N GLY A 188 -14.38 -20.07 -18.08
CA GLY A 188 -15.69 -20.54 -17.58
C GLY A 188 -16.45 -19.42 -16.88
N PRO A 189 -17.71 -19.67 -16.48
CA PRO A 189 -18.52 -18.71 -15.76
C PRO A 189 -17.95 -18.43 -14.35
N ALA A 190 -18.35 -17.29 -13.77
CA ALA A 190 -18.10 -17.01 -12.37
C ALA A 190 -18.82 -18.03 -11.47
N GLU A 191 -18.12 -18.58 -10.50
CA GLU A 191 -18.67 -19.36 -9.39
C GLU A 191 -18.89 -18.42 -8.20
N HIS A 192 -20.12 -18.26 -7.75
CA HIS A 192 -20.43 -17.50 -6.54
C HIS A 192 -20.05 -18.32 -5.31
N LEU A 193 -19.31 -17.72 -4.39
CA LEU A 193 -18.80 -18.38 -3.19
C LEU A 193 -19.48 -17.91 -1.90
N ALA A 194 -19.62 -16.61 -1.73
CA ALA A 194 -20.16 -16.02 -0.52
C ALA A 194 -20.79 -14.66 -0.78
N ASP A 195 -21.85 -14.32 -0.04
CA ASP A 195 -22.36 -12.97 0.06
C ASP A 195 -21.52 -12.15 1.05
N LEU A 196 -21.33 -10.87 0.73
CA LEU A 196 -20.73 -9.87 1.63
C LEU A 196 -21.74 -8.75 1.88
N PRO A 197 -21.69 -8.08 3.05
CA PRO A 197 -22.52 -6.92 3.29
C PRO A 197 -22.33 -5.88 2.18
N GLY A 198 -23.29 -5.80 1.27
CA GLY A 198 -23.30 -4.90 0.13
C GLY A 198 -23.74 -3.47 0.49
N GLY A 199 -24.09 -2.66 -0.50
CA GLY A 199 -24.78 -1.37 -0.33
C GLY A 199 -23.92 -0.13 -0.38
N GLY A 200 -22.62 -0.20 -0.57
CA GLY A 200 -21.82 0.97 -0.95
C GLY A 200 -22.04 1.32 -2.43
N ARG A 201 -21.81 2.56 -2.80
CA ARG A 201 -21.84 3.01 -4.19
C ARG A 201 -20.53 3.72 -4.53
N LEU A 202 -20.07 3.53 -5.76
CA LEU A 202 -18.81 4.06 -6.26
C LEU A 202 -18.67 5.59 -6.07
N ARG A 203 -19.75 6.33 -6.07
CA ARG A 203 -19.76 7.79 -5.92
C ARG A 203 -20.79 8.25 -4.89
N GLY A 204 -20.67 7.74 -3.67
CA GLY A 204 -21.50 8.14 -2.54
C GLY A 204 -22.20 6.96 -1.87
N GLY A 205 -22.33 7.05 -0.57
CA GLY A 205 -23.05 6.13 0.30
C GLY A 205 -22.29 4.84 0.61
N GLY A 206 -21.61 4.81 1.76
CA GLY A 206 -20.93 3.65 2.31
C GLY A 206 -19.64 3.23 1.61
N HIS A 207 -18.85 2.41 2.29
CA HIS A 207 -17.65 1.83 1.72
C HIS A 207 -18.01 0.60 0.91
N TRP A 208 -17.58 0.57 -0.34
CA TRP A 208 -17.98 -0.44 -1.33
C TRP A 208 -16.84 -1.39 -1.73
N THR A 209 -15.59 -1.07 -1.39
CA THR A 209 -14.43 -1.90 -1.69
C THR A 209 -14.43 -3.17 -0.83
N ARG A 210 -13.99 -4.28 -1.43
CA ARG A 210 -13.80 -5.58 -0.78
C ARG A 210 -12.48 -6.14 -1.29
N ASP A 211 -11.41 -5.98 -0.50
CA ASP A 211 -10.17 -6.68 -0.84
C ASP A 211 -10.23 -8.13 -0.40
N LEU A 212 -9.37 -8.95 -0.98
CA LEU A 212 -9.28 -10.38 -0.74
C LEU A 212 -7.82 -10.80 -0.64
N VAL A 213 -7.49 -11.54 0.41
CA VAL A 213 -6.17 -12.13 0.55
C VAL A 213 -6.27 -13.54 1.16
N PHE A 214 -5.40 -14.44 0.73
CA PHE A 214 -5.24 -15.74 1.38
C PHE A 214 -4.16 -15.67 2.45
N SER A 215 -4.38 -16.34 3.58
CA SER A 215 -3.33 -16.56 4.58
C SER A 215 -2.11 -17.22 3.94
N GLN A 216 -0.95 -17.06 4.55
CA GLN A 216 0.31 -17.59 4.01
C GLN A 216 0.27 -19.11 3.77
N ASP A 217 -0.44 -19.85 4.62
CA ASP A 217 -0.65 -21.31 4.47
C ASP A 217 -1.79 -21.66 3.49
N GLY A 218 -2.50 -20.66 2.95
CA GLY A 218 -3.61 -20.84 2.02
C GLY A 218 -4.88 -21.44 2.62
N THR A 219 -4.98 -21.57 3.94
CA THR A 219 -6.15 -22.20 4.61
C THR A 219 -7.30 -21.24 4.86
N LYS A 220 -7.05 -19.93 4.92
CA LYS A 220 -8.01 -18.87 5.17
C LYS A 220 -8.11 -17.96 3.96
N LEU A 221 -9.34 -17.60 3.58
CA LEU A 221 -9.64 -16.46 2.72
C LEU A 221 -10.12 -15.33 3.61
N LEU A 222 -9.43 -14.21 3.60
CA LEU A 222 -9.77 -13.01 4.36
C LEU A 222 -10.37 -11.97 3.41
N ALA A 223 -11.43 -11.31 3.86
CA ALA A 223 -12.14 -10.30 3.07
C ALA A 223 -12.44 -9.07 3.92
N SER A 224 -11.95 -7.91 3.50
CA SER A 224 -12.23 -6.65 4.17
C SER A 224 -13.60 -6.09 3.79
N VAL A 225 -14.33 -5.58 4.77
CA VAL A 225 -15.65 -4.97 4.59
C VAL A 225 -15.71 -3.65 5.35
N GLY A 226 -15.58 -2.53 4.65
CA GLY A 226 -15.66 -1.20 5.28
C GLY A 226 -17.07 -0.87 5.78
N SER A 227 -17.18 0.10 6.70
CA SER A 227 -18.42 0.55 7.29
C SER A 227 -19.45 1.04 6.26
N HIS A 228 -20.71 0.98 6.58
CA HIS A 228 -21.76 1.57 5.75
C HIS A 228 -21.79 3.10 5.88
N SER A 229 -21.58 3.59 7.08
CA SER A 229 -21.64 5.01 7.43
C SER A 229 -20.28 5.56 7.87
N ASN A 230 -20.25 6.84 8.20
CA ASN A 230 -19.08 7.47 8.82
C ASN A 230 -18.85 6.93 10.24
N VAL A 231 -19.90 6.82 11.07
CA VAL A 231 -19.76 6.49 12.49
C VAL A 231 -21.08 6.00 13.14
N ASP A 232 -22.03 5.49 12.38
CA ASP A 232 -23.24 4.90 12.97
C ASP A 232 -22.91 3.53 13.57
N ASP A 233 -23.64 3.15 14.59
CA ASP A 233 -23.36 1.95 15.36
C ASP A 233 -24.26 0.77 14.95
N ALA A 234 -23.71 -0.45 15.03
CA ALA A 234 -24.42 -1.66 14.65
C ALA A 234 -25.55 -2.04 15.62
N ASP A 235 -25.61 -1.47 16.84
CA ASP A 235 -26.70 -1.73 17.79
C ASP A 235 -28.01 -1.13 17.32
N THR A 236 -27.93 0.01 16.61
CA THR A 236 -29.09 0.78 16.17
C THR A 236 -29.23 0.86 14.65
N HIS A 237 -28.19 0.46 13.91
CA HIS A 237 -28.12 0.50 12.45
C HIS A 237 -27.74 -0.88 11.92
N PRO A 238 -28.71 -1.76 11.64
CA PRO A 238 -28.45 -3.13 11.21
C PRO A 238 -27.68 -3.25 9.90
N GLU A 239 -27.63 -2.20 9.08
CA GLU A 239 -26.81 -2.09 7.89
C GLU A 239 -25.30 -2.07 8.17
N GLU A 240 -24.88 -1.85 9.43
CA GLU A 240 -23.49 -1.98 9.87
C GLU A 240 -23.11 -3.40 10.30
N PHE A 241 -24.04 -4.36 10.25
CA PHE A 241 -23.75 -5.76 10.63
C PHE A 241 -22.67 -6.37 9.73
N HIS A 242 -21.62 -6.95 10.32
CA HIS A 242 -20.43 -7.48 9.66
C HIS A 242 -19.73 -6.45 8.76
N ARG A 243 -19.72 -5.19 9.20
CA ARG A 243 -18.98 -4.11 8.55
C ARG A 243 -17.95 -3.51 9.51
N ALA A 244 -17.01 -2.73 8.96
CA ALA A 244 -15.79 -2.31 9.63
C ALA A 244 -15.01 -3.51 10.19
N ASP A 245 -15.06 -4.61 9.46
CA ASP A 245 -14.55 -5.92 9.84
C ASP A 245 -13.63 -6.50 8.75
N VAL A 246 -12.76 -7.41 9.15
CA VAL A 246 -12.18 -8.43 8.28
C VAL A 246 -12.91 -9.73 8.55
N LEU A 247 -13.46 -10.36 7.52
CA LEU A 247 -14.21 -11.59 7.59
C LEU A 247 -13.35 -12.77 7.14
N GLU A 248 -13.41 -13.88 7.88
CA GLU A 248 -12.69 -15.13 7.56
C GLU A 248 -13.64 -16.13 6.91
N PHE A 249 -13.18 -16.69 5.78
CA PHE A 249 -13.83 -17.77 5.05
C PHE A 249 -12.84 -18.92 4.80
N THR A 250 -13.38 -20.13 4.54
CA THR A 250 -12.57 -21.16 3.88
C THR A 250 -12.31 -20.74 2.41
N PRO A 251 -11.31 -21.32 1.73
CA PRO A 251 -11.11 -21.09 0.30
C PRO A 251 -12.33 -21.39 -0.57
N GLU A 252 -13.25 -22.25 -0.12
CA GLU A 252 -14.50 -22.59 -0.81
C GLU A 252 -15.64 -21.61 -0.51
N GLY A 253 -15.37 -20.54 0.27
CA GLY A 253 -16.33 -19.48 0.56
C GLY A 253 -17.25 -19.73 1.77
N LYS A 254 -16.97 -20.76 2.59
CA LYS A 254 -17.74 -20.96 3.84
C LYS A 254 -17.28 -19.95 4.88
N PHE A 255 -18.19 -19.09 5.36
CA PHE A 255 -17.95 -18.16 6.47
C PHE A 255 -17.55 -18.91 7.75
N ILE A 256 -16.51 -18.42 8.41
CA ILE A 256 -15.98 -18.99 9.65
C ILE A 256 -16.28 -18.06 10.83
N LYS A 257 -15.79 -16.81 10.76
CA LYS A 257 -15.94 -15.81 11.83
C LYS A 257 -15.61 -14.40 11.34
N VAL A 258 -15.88 -13.41 12.17
CA VAL A 258 -15.22 -12.12 12.10
C VAL A 258 -13.80 -12.31 12.58
N TYR A 259 -12.82 -12.09 11.71
CA TYR A 259 -11.38 -12.23 12.01
C TYR A 259 -10.88 -11.09 12.90
N ALA A 260 -11.27 -9.86 12.56
CA ALA A 260 -10.98 -8.67 13.35
C ALA A 260 -12.09 -7.63 13.14
N SER A 261 -12.31 -6.73 14.09
CA SER A 261 -13.38 -5.76 14.08
C SER A 261 -12.93 -4.35 14.42
N GLY A 262 -13.76 -3.36 14.10
CA GLY A 262 -13.49 -1.97 14.40
C GLY A 262 -12.47 -1.29 13.48
N LEU A 263 -12.13 -1.91 12.35
CA LEU A 263 -11.33 -1.30 11.28
C LEU A 263 -12.28 -0.57 10.32
N ARG A 264 -12.56 0.71 10.59
CA ARG A 264 -13.63 1.46 9.90
C ARG A 264 -13.70 1.20 8.39
N ASN A 265 -12.58 1.29 7.69
CA ASN A 265 -12.50 0.99 6.26
C ASN A 265 -11.11 0.46 5.92
N CYS A 266 -10.87 -0.81 6.21
CA CYS A 266 -9.74 -1.57 5.70
C CYS A 266 -9.93 -1.74 4.19
N VAL A 267 -9.07 -1.12 3.37
CA VAL A 267 -9.22 -1.12 1.91
C VAL A 267 -8.20 -2.03 1.24
N GLY A 268 -6.94 -1.96 1.65
CA GLY A 268 -5.88 -2.79 1.08
C GLY A 268 -5.40 -3.82 2.08
N GLU A 269 -5.41 -5.08 1.69
CA GLU A 269 -4.94 -6.21 2.49
C GLU A 269 -3.67 -6.81 1.90
N ALA A 270 -2.68 -7.10 2.75
CA ALA A 270 -1.47 -7.79 2.36
C ALA A 270 -1.00 -8.76 3.45
N ILE A 271 -0.44 -9.90 3.06
CA ILE A 271 0.26 -10.80 3.98
C ILE A 271 1.72 -10.41 4.04
N ASN A 272 2.22 -10.15 5.23
CA ASN A 272 3.64 -9.88 5.45
C ASN A 272 4.45 -11.15 5.14
N PRO A 273 5.37 -11.12 4.17
CA PRO A 273 6.07 -12.33 3.75
C PRO A 273 7.07 -12.86 4.79
N VAL A 274 7.41 -12.06 5.80
CA VAL A 274 8.35 -12.44 6.86
C VAL A 274 7.64 -13.04 8.06
N THR A 275 6.52 -12.44 8.49
CA THR A 275 5.79 -12.85 9.71
C THR A 275 4.56 -13.71 9.41
N GLY A 276 4.04 -13.67 8.19
CA GLY A 276 2.78 -14.33 7.81
C GLY A 276 1.52 -13.62 8.31
N GLU A 277 1.66 -12.48 8.96
CA GLU A 277 0.56 -11.69 9.51
C GLU A 277 -0.20 -10.94 8.43
N LEU A 278 -1.51 -10.81 8.60
CA LEU A 278 -2.34 -9.91 7.81
C LEU A 278 -2.01 -8.46 8.17
N TRP A 279 -1.89 -7.63 7.15
CA TRP A 279 -1.80 -6.17 7.27
C TRP A 279 -2.93 -5.49 6.52
N CYS A 280 -3.31 -4.33 7.01
CA CYS A 280 -4.36 -3.52 6.41
C CYS A 280 -3.99 -2.03 6.39
N SER A 281 -4.31 -1.37 5.26
CA SER A 281 -4.40 0.08 5.16
C SER A 281 -5.83 0.53 5.43
N THR A 282 -6.02 1.45 6.38
CA THR A 282 -7.34 1.79 6.92
C THR A 282 -7.60 3.29 6.88
N ASN A 283 -8.80 3.64 6.41
CA ASN A 283 -9.29 5.03 6.47
C ASN A 283 -10.16 5.21 7.71
N GLU A 284 -9.81 6.20 8.52
CA GLU A 284 -10.57 6.57 9.70
C GLU A 284 -11.73 7.54 9.41
N ARG A 285 -12.54 7.81 10.44
CA ARG A 285 -13.74 8.64 10.32
C ARG A 285 -13.44 10.11 10.04
N ASP A 286 -14.40 10.76 9.39
CA ASP A 286 -14.40 12.18 9.12
C ASP A 286 -15.13 12.98 10.22
N GLY A 287 -14.98 14.30 10.17
CA GLY A 287 -15.79 15.23 10.96
C GLY A 287 -15.22 15.52 12.35
N LEU A 288 -13.94 15.26 12.61
CA LEU A 288 -13.28 15.58 13.88
C LEU A 288 -12.11 16.59 13.72
N GLY A 289 -12.01 17.23 12.57
CA GLY A 289 -11.01 18.28 12.29
C GLY A 289 -9.99 17.87 11.24
N ASN A 290 -9.12 18.83 10.88
CA ASN A 290 -8.13 18.63 9.81
C ASN A 290 -7.06 17.58 10.13
N ASN A 291 -6.65 17.49 11.38
CA ASN A 291 -5.51 16.67 11.82
C ASN A 291 -5.92 15.55 12.79
N TYR A 292 -7.20 15.12 12.76
CA TYR A 292 -7.72 14.06 13.63
C TYR A 292 -8.97 13.41 13.05
N PRO A 293 -9.15 12.07 13.18
CA PRO A 293 -8.13 11.09 13.54
C PRO A 293 -7.22 10.78 12.33
N PRO A 294 -5.99 10.30 12.55
CA PRO A 294 -5.13 9.85 11.46
C PRO A 294 -5.67 8.56 10.82
N ASP A 295 -5.41 8.41 9.52
CA ASP A 295 -5.48 7.11 8.86
C ASP A 295 -4.33 6.24 9.36
N TYR A 296 -4.33 4.94 9.09
CA TYR A 296 -3.28 4.07 9.60
C TYR A 296 -3.06 2.82 8.75
N ILE A 297 -1.87 2.24 8.92
CA ILE A 297 -1.50 0.95 8.37
C ILE A 297 -1.00 0.06 9.51
N THR A 298 -1.56 -1.14 9.65
CA THR A 298 -1.32 -1.99 10.81
C THR A 298 -1.38 -3.47 10.49
N HIS A 299 -0.65 -4.28 11.26
CA HIS A 299 -0.94 -5.71 11.30
C HIS A 299 -2.30 -5.94 11.96
N VAL A 300 -3.07 -6.88 11.41
CA VAL A 300 -4.41 -7.18 11.89
C VAL A 300 -4.37 -8.43 12.74
N GLN A 301 -4.57 -8.26 14.04
CA GLN A 301 -4.57 -9.36 15.00
C GLN A 301 -5.88 -10.14 14.92
N GLU A 302 -5.80 -11.46 14.89
CA GLU A 302 -6.97 -12.33 14.98
C GLU A 302 -7.73 -12.06 16.29
N ASP A 303 -9.05 -11.91 16.21
CA ASP A 303 -9.95 -11.48 17.29
C ASP A 303 -9.66 -10.05 17.84
N GLY A 304 -8.89 -9.25 17.09
CA GLY A 304 -8.52 -7.88 17.44
C GLY A 304 -9.69 -6.90 17.30
N PHE A 305 -9.67 -5.83 18.12
CA PHE A 305 -10.62 -4.73 18.05
C PHE A 305 -9.88 -3.39 17.89
N TYR A 306 -10.21 -2.63 16.84
CA TYR A 306 -9.52 -1.39 16.46
C TYR A 306 -10.30 -0.11 16.78
N GLY A 307 -11.48 -0.24 17.39
CA GLY A 307 -12.19 0.86 18.06
C GLY A 307 -13.50 1.29 17.39
N TRP A 308 -13.56 1.41 16.08
CA TRP A 308 -14.75 1.88 15.37
C TRP A 308 -15.99 1.00 15.69
N PRO A 309 -17.20 1.58 15.88
CA PRO A 309 -17.54 3.01 15.90
C PRO A 309 -17.40 3.65 17.27
N TRP A 310 -17.11 2.87 18.31
CA TRP A 310 -17.25 3.27 19.71
C TRP A 310 -16.05 4.09 20.21
N PHE A 311 -14.88 3.78 19.73
CA PHE A 311 -13.61 4.34 20.19
C PHE A 311 -12.71 4.71 19.04
N LEU A 312 -11.87 5.70 19.31
CA LEU A 312 -10.67 6.03 18.56
C LEU A 312 -9.47 5.50 19.36
N TYR A 313 -8.42 5.05 18.67
CA TYR A 313 -7.23 4.52 19.33
C TYR A 313 -6.42 5.61 20.03
N GLY A 314 -5.49 5.18 20.92
CA GLY A 314 -4.46 6.04 21.50
C GLY A 314 -4.83 6.71 22.80
N GLY A 315 -5.86 6.28 23.48
CA GLY A 315 -6.16 6.72 24.84
C GLY A 315 -5.27 6.03 25.88
N PRO A 316 -5.12 6.62 27.07
CA PRO A 316 -4.33 6.04 28.16
C PRO A 316 -4.90 4.71 28.67
N SER A 317 -6.16 4.40 28.33
CA SER A 317 -6.85 3.15 28.70
C SER A 317 -7.16 2.26 27.48
N GLY A 318 -6.42 2.44 26.37
CA GLY A 318 -6.66 1.73 25.10
C GLY A 318 -7.35 2.61 24.07
N GLY A 319 -8.63 2.95 24.28
CA GLY A 319 -9.39 3.81 23.38
C GLY A 319 -9.83 5.14 23.97
N ILE A 320 -10.02 6.13 23.12
CA ILE A 320 -10.72 7.38 23.42
C ILE A 320 -12.15 7.22 22.95
N GLN A 321 -13.12 7.44 23.83
CA GLN A 321 -14.54 7.35 23.45
C GLN A 321 -14.86 8.28 22.27
N ASP A 322 -15.47 7.76 21.22
CA ASP A 322 -15.95 8.61 20.13
C ASP A 322 -17.05 9.57 20.65
N PRO A 323 -16.97 10.87 20.35
CA PRO A 323 -17.93 11.85 20.86
C PRO A 323 -19.37 11.62 20.38
N ARG A 324 -19.57 10.84 19.31
CA ARG A 324 -20.91 10.45 18.82
C ARG A 324 -21.57 9.40 19.71
N HIS A 325 -20.75 8.61 20.47
CA HIS A 325 -21.21 7.45 21.24
C HIS A 325 -20.84 7.53 22.73
N PRO A 326 -21.15 8.62 23.46
CA PRO A 326 -20.69 8.81 24.82
C PRO A 326 -21.24 7.71 25.74
N GLY A 327 -20.34 7.07 26.50
CA GLY A 327 -20.67 6.04 27.48
C GLY A 327 -21.11 4.67 26.92
N LYS A 328 -21.02 4.47 25.59
CA LYS A 328 -21.33 3.18 24.97
C LYS A 328 -20.12 2.23 25.09
N HIS A 329 -20.41 0.95 25.31
CA HIS A 329 -19.45 -0.16 25.29
C HIS A 329 -18.16 0.04 26.12
N PRO A 330 -18.23 0.51 27.39
CA PRO A 330 -17.03 0.79 28.18
C PRO A 330 -16.12 -0.45 28.36
N GLU A 331 -16.69 -1.67 28.25
CA GLU A 331 -15.96 -2.93 28.31
C GLU A 331 -15.02 -3.17 27.13
N LEU A 332 -15.19 -2.45 26.01
CA LEU A 332 -14.34 -2.52 24.83
C LEU A 332 -13.17 -1.55 24.88
N GLN A 333 -13.21 -0.51 25.72
CA GLN A 333 -12.21 0.56 25.74
C GLN A 333 -10.78 0.04 25.88
N ALA A 334 -10.55 -0.87 26.83
CA ALA A 334 -9.23 -1.46 27.09
C ALA A 334 -8.79 -2.48 26.01
N LYS A 335 -9.68 -2.87 25.11
CA LYS A 335 -9.40 -3.81 24.01
C LYS A 335 -8.96 -3.11 22.74
N VAL A 336 -9.09 -1.79 22.66
CA VAL A 336 -8.72 -1.03 21.45
C VAL A 336 -7.23 -1.14 21.19
N ILE A 337 -6.89 -1.67 20.04
CA ILE A 337 -5.51 -1.81 19.57
C ILE A 337 -5.05 -0.49 18.94
N THR A 338 -3.87 -0.01 19.34
CA THR A 338 -3.21 1.11 18.69
C THR A 338 -2.51 0.61 17.43
N PRO A 339 -2.76 1.22 16.27
CA PRO A 339 -2.12 0.83 15.02
C PRO A 339 -0.61 1.02 15.00
N ASP A 340 0.09 0.27 14.13
CA ASP A 340 1.55 0.28 14.03
C ASP A 340 2.12 1.54 13.39
N ILE A 341 1.46 2.06 12.35
CA ILE A 341 1.91 3.23 11.58
C ILE A 341 0.72 4.17 11.44
N LEU A 342 0.84 5.37 12.02
CA LEU A 342 -0.11 6.44 11.81
C LEU A 342 0.28 7.22 10.55
N VAL A 343 -0.67 7.36 9.64
CA VAL A 343 -0.55 8.17 8.42
C VAL A 343 -1.27 9.50 8.65
N ASN A 344 -0.95 10.53 7.91
CA ASN A 344 -1.66 11.80 8.04
C ASN A 344 -3.17 11.62 7.91
N PRO A 345 -3.94 12.35 8.71
CA PRO A 345 -5.41 12.26 8.69
C PRO A 345 -6.01 12.51 7.33
N HIS A 346 -7.01 11.71 6.97
CA HIS A 346 -7.80 11.85 5.75
C HIS A 346 -7.01 11.62 4.44
N PHE A 347 -5.80 11.04 4.48
CA PHE A 347 -5.04 10.72 3.27
C PHE A 347 -5.68 9.62 2.43
N ALA A 348 -6.60 8.87 3.03
CA ALA A 348 -7.39 7.82 2.39
C ALA A 348 -6.51 6.68 1.85
N SER A 349 -5.77 6.03 2.75
CA SER A 349 -4.94 4.87 2.44
C SER A 349 -5.77 3.75 1.79
N LEU A 350 -5.37 3.31 0.61
CA LEU A 350 -6.06 2.28 -0.17
C LEU A 350 -5.24 1.00 -0.26
N GLU A 351 -4.88 0.53 -1.46
CA GLU A 351 -4.16 -0.73 -1.60
C GLU A 351 -2.73 -0.64 -1.07
N MET A 352 -2.25 -1.75 -0.50
CA MET A 352 -0.89 -1.91 -0.03
C MET A 352 -0.26 -3.23 -0.48
N LEU A 353 1.06 -3.28 -0.47
CA LEU A 353 1.86 -4.50 -0.67
C LEU A 353 3.11 -4.48 0.20
N PHE A 354 3.76 -5.66 0.35
CA PHE A 354 5.15 -5.77 0.78
C PHE A 354 6.06 -6.06 -0.40
N TYR A 355 7.16 -5.31 -0.52
CA TYR A 355 8.09 -5.41 -1.63
C TYR A 355 9.07 -6.57 -1.44
N GLU A 356 9.02 -7.56 -2.31
CA GLU A 356 9.92 -8.72 -2.31
C GLU A 356 10.93 -8.68 -3.47
N GLY A 357 10.81 -7.70 -4.36
CA GLY A 357 11.60 -7.52 -5.56
C GLY A 357 13.09 -7.34 -5.30
N ARG A 358 13.84 -7.33 -6.41
CA ARG A 358 15.30 -7.15 -6.41
C ARG A 358 15.76 -6.00 -7.30
N GLN A 359 14.82 -5.31 -7.94
CA GLN A 359 15.16 -4.20 -8.82
C GLN A 359 15.49 -2.93 -8.02
N PHE A 360 14.72 -2.66 -6.95
CA PHE A 360 14.95 -1.51 -6.09
C PHE A 360 16.18 -1.73 -5.21
N PRO A 361 16.79 -0.65 -4.66
CA PRO A 361 17.89 -0.77 -3.71
C PRO A 361 17.56 -1.75 -2.56
N ALA A 362 18.56 -2.48 -2.08
CA ALA A 362 18.39 -3.52 -1.07
C ALA A 362 17.68 -3.05 0.22
N ALA A 363 17.74 -1.74 0.52
CA ALA A 363 17.07 -1.13 1.66
C ALA A 363 15.53 -1.08 1.53
N PHE A 364 14.99 -1.34 0.34
CA PHE A 364 13.55 -1.38 0.10
C PHE A 364 12.94 -2.77 0.30
N LYS A 365 13.79 -3.80 0.34
CA LYS A 365 13.32 -5.19 0.41
C LYS A 365 12.65 -5.47 1.75
N GLY A 366 11.42 -5.93 1.70
CA GLY A 366 10.57 -6.21 2.85
C GLY A 366 9.80 -5.01 3.37
N ASP A 367 10.02 -3.81 2.81
CA ASP A 367 9.21 -2.64 3.14
C ASP A 367 7.81 -2.72 2.52
N GLY A 368 6.86 -2.07 3.16
CA GLY A 368 5.53 -1.88 2.59
C GLY A 368 5.48 -0.70 1.62
N PHE A 369 4.52 -0.74 0.73
CA PHE A 369 4.08 0.41 -0.07
C PHE A 369 2.57 0.50 0.00
N ALA A 370 2.04 1.73 0.13
CA ALA A 370 0.60 1.98 0.14
C ALA A 370 0.26 3.18 -0.74
N ALA A 371 -0.89 3.11 -1.40
CA ALA A 371 -1.43 4.22 -2.18
C ALA A 371 -2.32 5.08 -1.29
N GLU A 372 -2.05 6.38 -1.28
CA GLU A 372 -2.84 7.40 -0.63
C GLU A 372 -3.71 8.12 -1.67
N HIS A 373 -5.02 8.00 -1.55
CA HIS A 373 -5.96 8.48 -2.58
C HIS A 373 -6.22 9.98 -2.52
N GLY A 374 -5.86 10.61 -1.40
CA GLY A 374 -5.94 12.02 -1.14
C GLY A 374 -7.18 12.47 -0.39
N SER A 375 -6.99 13.52 0.38
CA SER A 375 -7.96 14.04 1.34
C SER A 375 -9.13 14.78 0.69
N TRP A 376 -10.28 14.71 1.36
CA TRP A 376 -11.43 15.56 1.08
C TRP A 376 -11.90 16.31 2.34
N ASN A 377 -11.67 15.77 3.53
CA ASN A 377 -12.10 16.36 4.80
C ASN A 377 -10.96 17.16 5.47
N ARG A 378 -10.16 17.88 4.65
CA ARG A 378 -9.09 18.78 5.10
C ARG A 378 -9.15 20.11 4.36
N ALA A 379 -8.89 21.20 5.08
CA ALA A 379 -8.80 22.55 4.51
C ALA A 379 -7.66 22.65 3.48
N GLN A 380 -6.50 22.04 3.80
CA GLN A 380 -5.37 21.90 2.88
C GLN A 380 -5.25 20.44 2.47
N ARG A 381 -5.33 20.18 1.16
CA ARG A 381 -5.26 18.83 0.59
C ARG A 381 -3.93 18.19 0.85
N GLY A 382 -3.91 16.86 1.05
CA GLY A 382 -2.70 16.05 1.17
C GLY A 382 -2.99 14.59 0.85
N GLY A 383 -1.93 13.78 0.72
CA GLY A 383 -2.03 12.35 0.55
C GLY A 383 -2.37 11.90 -0.88
N TYR A 384 -2.11 12.71 -1.90
CA TYR A 384 -2.19 12.26 -3.29
C TYR A 384 -0.83 11.68 -3.69
N GLU A 385 -0.50 10.49 -3.18
CA GLU A 385 0.85 9.93 -3.30
C GLU A 385 0.86 8.40 -3.12
N VAL A 386 2.02 7.79 -3.33
CA VAL A 386 2.33 6.46 -2.80
C VAL A 386 3.37 6.64 -1.70
N ILE A 387 3.14 6.04 -0.56
CA ILE A 387 4.07 6.05 0.57
C ILE A 387 4.82 4.72 0.67
N ARG A 388 6.04 4.76 1.21
CA ARG A 388 6.83 3.61 1.63
C ARG A 388 6.75 3.47 3.14
N LEU A 389 6.67 2.25 3.62
CA LEU A 389 6.58 1.87 5.02
C LEU A 389 7.87 1.12 5.40
N PRO A 390 8.86 1.79 6.00
CA PRO A 390 10.11 1.14 6.39
C PRO A 390 9.85 0.03 7.43
N MET A 391 10.32 -1.18 7.11
CA MET A 391 10.16 -2.36 7.96
C MET A 391 11.50 -2.84 8.48
N LYS A 392 11.49 -3.46 9.65
CA LYS A 392 12.67 -4.10 10.22
C LYS A 392 12.33 -5.51 10.70
N ASN A 393 12.87 -6.52 10.01
CA ASN A 393 12.59 -7.93 10.30
C ASN A 393 11.08 -8.25 10.28
N GLY A 394 10.34 -7.68 9.34
CA GLY A 394 8.89 -7.84 9.23
C GLY A 394 8.04 -6.99 10.18
N HIS A 395 8.64 -6.13 11.00
CA HIS A 395 7.91 -5.25 11.92
C HIS A 395 8.03 -3.78 11.48
N ALA A 396 6.97 -3.01 11.66
CA ALA A 396 6.94 -1.60 11.35
C ALA A 396 7.94 -0.81 12.21
N THR A 397 8.55 0.23 11.62
CA THR A 397 9.35 1.19 12.37
C THR A 397 8.51 2.31 12.99
N GLY A 398 7.22 2.39 12.67
CA GLY A 398 6.31 3.48 13.00
C GLY A 398 6.40 4.67 12.03
N GLU A 399 7.32 4.59 11.06
CA GLU A 399 7.56 5.65 10.10
C GLU A 399 6.93 5.34 8.75
N TYR A 400 6.64 6.40 7.97
CA TYR A 400 6.40 6.28 6.54
C TYR A 400 7.22 7.34 5.78
N GLU A 401 7.40 7.13 4.49
CA GLU A 401 8.20 7.96 3.58
C GLU A 401 7.39 8.29 2.33
N ASP A 402 7.33 9.56 1.95
CA ASP A 402 6.75 9.99 0.68
C ASP A 402 7.57 9.35 -0.46
N PHE A 403 6.94 8.52 -1.31
CA PHE A 403 7.68 7.78 -2.36
C PHE A 403 7.35 8.27 -3.77
N LEU A 404 6.07 8.33 -4.14
CA LEU A 404 5.65 8.79 -5.47
C LEU A 404 4.65 9.92 -5.30
N THR A 405 5.04 11.14 -5.60
CA THR A 405 4.28 12.38 -5.34
C THR A 405 3.99 13.17 -6.61
N GLY A 406 3.46 14.39 -6.47
CA GLY A 406 3.29 15.33 -7.58
C GLY A 406 1.98 15.19 -8.35
N PHE A 407 0.96 14.55 -7.79
CA PHE A 407 -0.36 14.39 -8.39
C PHE A 407 -1.27 15.60 -8.22
N THR A 408 -0.82 16.64 -7.51
CA THR A 408 -1.50 17.91 -7.29
C THR A 408 -0.76 19.03 -8.01
N LEU A 409 -1.50 20.09 -8.37
CA LEU A 409 -0.92 21.30 -8.96
C LEU A 409 -0.82 22.42 -7.90
N PRO A 410 0.03 23.44 -8.12
CA PRO A 410 0.22 24.53 -7.15
C PRO A 410 -1.06 25.30 -6.80
N ASP A 411 -2.09 25.27 -7.64
CA ASP A 411 -3.40 25.89 -7.38
C ASP A 411 -4.34 24.99 -6.56
N GLY A 412 -3.85 23.81 -6.10
CA GLY A 412 -4.61 22.84 -5.34
C GLY A 412 -5.55 21.96 -6.16
N THR A 413 -5.53 22.06 -7.50
CA THR A 413 -6.24 21.10 -8.35
C THR A 413 -5.48 19.76 -8.40
N VAL A 414 -6.18 18.68 -8.69
CA VAL A 414 -5.67 17.30 -8.63
C VAL A 414 -5.77 16.68 -10.01
N TRP A 415 -4.66 16.16 -10.54
CA TRP A 415 -4.67 15.48 -11.83
C TRP A 415 -4.53 13.97 -11.75
N GLY A 416 -4.12 13.44 -10.59
CA GLY A 416 -3.98 12.01 -10.35
C GLY A 416 -4.32 11.63 -8.91
N ARG A 417 -4.80 10.39 -8.72
CA ARG A 417 -5.22 9.82 -7.44
C ARG A 417 -4.80 8.36 -7.39
N PRO A 418 -3.66 8.03 -6.77
CA PRO A 418 -3.21 6.65 -6.62
C PRO A 418 -4.22 5.78 -5.89
N VAL A 419 -4.38 4.53 -6.34
CA VAL A 419 -5.33 3.57 -5.76
C VAL A 419 -4.68 2.24 -5.47
N GLY A 420 -4.07 1.62 -6.48
CA GLY A 420 -3.48 0.30 -6.40
C GLY A 420 -1.98 0.34 -6.59
N VAL A 421 -1.30 -0.56 -5.90
CA VAL A 421 0.14 -0.80 -6.04
C VAL A 421 0.39 -2.29 -6.27
N ALA A 422 1.20 -2.64 -7.26
CA ALA A 422 1.59 -4.03 -7.54
C ALA A 422 3.06 -4.14 -7.90
N GLU A 423 3.73 -5.15 -7.37
CA GLU A 423 5.09 -5.47 -7.77
C GLU A 423 5.08 -6.22 -9.11
N ALA A 424 5.84 -5.75 -10.08
CA ALA A 424 6.04 -6.43 -11.34
C ALA A 424 7.02 -7.61 -11.18
N LYS A 425 6.99 -8.54 -12.12
CA LYS A 425 7.88 -9.73 -12.10
C LYS A 425 9.37 -9.38 -12.12
N ASP A 426 9.74 -8.24 -12.66
CA ASP A 426 11.13 -7.74 -12.68
C ASP A 426 11.50 -6.96 -11.42
N GLY A 427 10.57 -6.77 -10.49
CA GLY A 427 10.74 -6.03 -9.24
C GLY A 427 10.51 -4.52 -9.37
N SER A 428 10.02 -4.01 -10.50
CA SER A 428 9.46 -2.66 -10.60
C SER A 428 8.09 -2.59 -9.96
N LEU A 429 7.51 -1.39 -9.80
CA LEU A 429 6.13 -1.21 -9.32
C LEU A 429 5.21 -0.68 -10.41
N PHE A 430 3.97 -1.15 -10.39
CA PHE A 430 2.86 -0.53 -11.08
C PHE A 430 1.96 0.18 -10.08
N VAL A 431 1.46 1.35 -10.46
CA VAL A 431 0.54 2.16 -9.66
C VAL A 431 -0.67 2.51 -10.51
N SER A 432 -1.86 2.09 -10.09
CA SER A 432 -3.11 2.53 -10.71
C SER A 432 -3.54 3.89 -10.18
N ASP A 433 -4.13 4.70 -11.02
CA ASP A 433 -4.50 6.08 -10.76
C ASP A 433 -5.86 6.38 -11.41
N ASP A 434 -6.91 6.52 -10.60
CA ASP A 434 -8.26 6.76 -11.10
C ASP A 434 -8.50 8.23 -11.48
N GLY A 435 -7.72 9.15 -10.93
CA GLY A 435 -7.77 10.57 -11.28
C GLY A 435 -7.33 10.81 -12.73
N SER A 436 -6.19 10.27 -13.13
CA SER A 436 -5.66 10.37 -14.50
C SER A 436 -6.11 9.21 -15.41
N ARG A 437 -6.83 8.22 -14.88
CA ARG A 437 -7.30 7.04 -15.63
C ARG A 437 -6.15 6.23 -16.24
N SER A 438 -5.09 6.02 -15.44
CA SER A 438 -3.79 5.54 -15.92
C SER A 438 -3.22 4.43 -15.02
N ILE A 439 -2.21 3.74 -15.54
CA ILE A 439 -1.26 2.93 -14.76
C ILE A 439 0.13 3.51 -14.99
N TRP A 440 0.84 3.78 -13.89
CA TRP A 440 2.21 4.22 -13.85
C TRP A 440 3.15 3.04 -13.61
N HIS A 441 4.28 3.03 -14.33
CA HIS A 441 5.36 2.06 -14.14
C HIS A 441 6.54 2.78 -13.49
N VAL A 442 6.96 2.30 -12.32
CA VAL A 442 8.04 2.88 -11.52
C VAL A 442 9.19 1.87 -11.45
N SER A 443 10.32 2.19 -12.05
CA SER A 443 11.50 1.32 -12.12
C SER A 443 12.73 2.01 -11.55
N TYR A 444 13.67 1.24 -10.98
CA TYR A 444 14.93 1.78 -10.52
C TYR A 444 16.01 1.61 -11.59
N VAL A 445 16.60 2.73 -12.01
CA VAL A 445 17.62 2.77 -13.06
C VAL A 445 19.01 3.12 -12.53
N GLY A 446 19.15 3.24 -11.22
CA GLY A 446 20.40 3.60 -10.55
C GLY A 446 20.61 5.13 -10.45
N GLY A 447 21.24 5.57 -9.37
CA GLY A 447 21.70 6.96 -9.25
C GLY A 447 22.99 7.15 -10.07
N ARG A 448 22.91 7.83 -11.20
CA ARG A 448 24.10 8.36 -11.90
C ARG A 448 24.55 9.66 -11.26
#